data_e5bfbed271aaad567d787989cfe2fd8f
#
_entry.id   e5bfbed271aaad567d787989cfe2fd8f
#
_cell.length_a   1.000
_cell.length_b   1.000
_cell.length_c   1.000
_cell.angle_alpha   90.00
_cell.angle_beta   90.00
_cell.angle_gamma   90.00
#
_symmetry.space_group_name_H-M   'P 1'
#
loop_
_entity.id
_entity.type
_entity.pdbx_description
1 polymer ?
#
loop_
_entity_poly.entity_id
_entity_poly.type
_entity_poly.pdbx_seq_one_letter_code
_entity_poly.pdbx_strand_id
1 'polypeptide(L)'
;LYPGVPRITLEEIVPGSPFIIGNPEGNKVEVTPLRVMHGKLPILGYRIGKMAWITDMLTMPGAEYDLLQGLDVLVMNALRPQPHNTHQNLKEALDNAQRIGAGETYFIHMSHHMGLHADAERLLPPHVHFAYDGMRISL
;
A
#
# COMPACT_ATOMS: atom_id res chain seq x y z
N LEU A 1 4.68 39.71 2.40
CA LEU A 1 4.54 38.32 2.90
C LEU A 1 4.92 38.35 4.38
N TYR A 2 4.00 37.88 5.22
CA TYR A 2 4.23 37.82 6.66
C TYR A 2 5.36 36.83 6.96
N PRO A 3 6.41 37.19 7.74
CA PRO A 3 7.50 36.28 8.07
C PRO A 3 6.95 35.07 8.85
N GLY A 4 7.27 33.87 8.42
CA GLY A 4 6.84 32.62 9.09
C GLY A 4 5.66 31.89 8.45
N VAL A 5 5.06 32.40 7.38
CA VAL A 5 4.06 31.66 6.61
C VAL A 5 4.77 30.67 5.68
N PRO A 6 4.49 29.36 5.77
CA PRO A 6 5.10 28.38 4.87
C PRO A 6 4.66 28.65 3.42
N ARG A 7 5.58 28.49 2.48
CA ARG A 7 5.25 28.41 1.05
C ARG A 7 4.81 26.99 0.73
N ILE A 8 3.56 26.86 0.25
CA ILE A 8 3.03 25.58 -0.20
C ILE A 8 2.86 25.65 -1.71
N THR A 9 3.47 24.73 -2.43
CA THR A 9 3.25 24.50 -3.86
C THR A 9 2.46 23.20 -3.99
N LEU A 10 1.36 23.23 -4.73
CA LEU A 10 0.57 22.05 -5.06
C LEU A 10 0.99 21.53 -6.42
N GLU A 11 1.30 20.25 -6.50
CA GLU A 11 1.62 19.56 -7.75
C GLU A 11 0.61 18.42 -7.95
N GLU A 12 0.08 18.31 -9.17
CA GLU A 12 -0.84 17.25 -9.52
C GLU A 12 -0.08 15.96 -9.83
N ILE A 13 -0.51 14.85 -9.23
CA ILE A 13 0.05 13.51 -9.44
C ILE A 13 -0.89 12.73 -10.34
N VAL A 14 -0.36 12.15 -11.41
CA VAL A 14 -1.11 11.35 -12.38
C VAL A 14 -0.82 9.87 -12.18
N PRO A 15 -1.83 9.00 -11.95
CA PRO A 15 -1.62 7.55 -11.83
C PRO A 15 -0.85 6.98 -13.02
N GLY A 16 0.12 6.11 -12.75
CA GLY A 16 0.98 5.49 -13.75
C GLY A 16 2.15 6.37 -14.24
N SER A 17 2.17 7.66 -13.90
CA SER A 17 3.26 8.58 -14.28
C SER A 17 4.21 8.78 -13.10
N PRO A 18 5.45 8.27 -13.16
CA PRO A 18 6.43 8.44 -12.09
C PRO A 18 6.76 9.91 -11.84
N PHE A 19 7.02 10.27 -10.60
CA PHE A 19 7.53 11.57 -10.19
C PHE A 19 8.69 11.42 -9.19
N ILE A 20 9.48 12.46 -9.05
CA ILE A 20 10.66 12.46 -8.18
C ILE A 20 10.38 13.28 -6.92
N ILE A 21 10.66 12.69 -5.76
CA ILE A 21 10.72 13.41 -4.47
C ILE A 21 12.16 13.44 -3.98
N GLY A 22 12.52 14.50 -3.26
CA GLY A 22 13.85 14.67 -2.66
C GLY A 22 14.39 16.08 -2.80
N ASN A 23 15.60 16.29 -2.28
CA ASN A 23 16.29 17.58 -2.41
C ASN A 23 16.95 17.72 -3.79
N PRO A 24 16.99 18.93 -4.39
CA PRO A 24 17.68 19.17 -5.65
C PRO A 24 19.16 18.73 -5.65
N GLU A 25 19.83 18.84 -4.50
CA GLU A 25 21.24 18.50 -4.29
C GLU A 25 21.45 17.21 -3.46
N GLY A 26 20.35 16.51 -3.09
CA GLY A 26 20.38 15.32 -2.24
C GLY A 26 19.86 14.05 -2.90
N ASN A 27 19.51 13.08 -2.07
CA ASN A 27 18.94 11.82 -2.53
C ASN A 27 17.58 12.07 -3.19
N LYS A 28 17.40 11.49 -4.37
CA LYS A 28 16.16 11.52 -5.15
C LYS A 28 15.54 10.15 -5.13
N VAL A 29 14.22 10.11 -4.94
CA VAL A 29 13.43 8.89 -4.95
C VAL A 29 12.36 9.01 -6.02
N GLU A 30 12.34 8.05 -6.93
CA GLU A 30 11.26 7.91 -7.91
C GLU A 30 10.07 7.20 -7.26
N VAL A 31 8.89 7.77 -7.44
CA VAL A 31 7.63 7.24 -6.91
C VAL A 31 6.66 7.07 -8.08
N THR A 32 6.12 5.88 -8.25
CA THR A 32 5.07 5.58 -9.23
C THR A 32 3.73 5.50 -8.52
N PRO A 33 2.80 6.43 -8.78
CA PRO A 33 1.46 6.38 -8.22
C PRO A 33 0.61 5.33 -8.95
N LEU A 34 -0.19 4.58 -8.18
CA LEU A 34 -1.09 3.53 -8.63
C LEU A 34 -2.53 3.96 -8.35
N ARG A 35 -3.44 3.73 -9.29
CA ARG A 35 -4.87 3.96 -9.03
C ARG A 35 -5.48 2.76 -8.34
N VAL A 36 -6.04 2.97 -7.16
CA VAL A 36 -6.86 1.96 -6.46
C VAL A 36 -8.20 2.58 -6.05
N MET A 37 -9.16 1.75 -5.71
CA MET A 37 -10.51 2.19 -5.41
C MET A 37 -10.86 1.94 -3.95
N HIS A 38 -11.25 2.99 -3.24
CA HIS A 38 -11.87 2.93 -1.92
C HIS A 38 -13.41 2.96 -2.12
N GLY A 39 -14.02 1.82 -2.28
CA GLY A 39 -15.38 1.75 -2.79
C GLY A 39 -15.48 2.30 -4.21
N LYS A 40 -16.16 3.44 -4.37
CA LYS A 40 -16.28 4.16 -5.66
C LYS A 40 -15.29 5.32 -5.79
N LEU A 41 -14.57 5.67 -4.72
CA LEU A 41 -13.64 6.79 -4.71
C LEU A 41 -12.27 6.32 -5.24
N PRO A 42 -11.74 6.92 -6.31
CA PRO A 42 -10.36 6.66 -6.74
C PRO A 42 -9.39 7.31 -5.74
N ILE A 43 -8.42 6.54 -5.29
CA ILE A 43 -7.33 6.97 -4.43
C ILE A 43 -6.00 6.47 -4.98
N LEU A 44 -4.88 6.83 -4.36
CA LEU A 44 -3.54 6.44 -4.81
C LEU A 44 -2.88 5.47 -3.83
N GLY A 45 -2.31 4.42 -4.38
CA GLY A 45 -1.19 3.69 -3.80
C GLY A 45 0.12 4.15 -4.43
N TYR A 46 1.25 3.72 -3.90
CA TYR A 46 2.57 4.16 -4.36
C TYR A 46 3.55 3.00 -4.46
N ARG A 47 4.29 2.94 -5.57
CA ARG A 47 5.47 2.09 -5.70
C ARG A 47 6.74 2.93 -5.57
N ILE A 48 7.69 2.46 -4.79
CA ILE A 48 9.02 3.04 -4.59
C ILE A 48 10.04 1.93 -4.79
N GLY A 49 10.72 1.93 -5.92
CA GLY A 49 11.64 0.87 -6.29
C GLY A 49 10.96 -0.51 -6.30
N LYS A 50 11.39 -1.41 -5.42
CA LYS A 50 10.83 -2.76 -5.28
C LYS A 50 9.84 -2.91 -4.11
N MET A 51 9.37 -1.81 -3.56
CA MET A 51 8.33 -1.78 -2.55
C MET A 51 7.08 -1.08 -3.07
N ALA A 52 5.90 -1.56 -2.68
CA ALA A 52 4.64 -0.85 -2.87
C ALA A 52 3.90 -0.69 -1.54
N TRP A 53 3.24 0.47 -1.38
CA TRP A 53 2.37 0.80 -0.27
C TRP A 53 0.98 1.16 -0.77
N ILE A 54 0.01 0.32 -0.43
CA ILE A 54 -1.38 0.44 -0.90
C ILE A 54 -2.29 0.32 0.32
N THR A 55 -2.91 1.40 0.74
CA THR A 55 -3.85 1.39 1.87
C THR A 55 -5.25 1.82 1.43
N ASP A 56 -6.25 1.49 2.24
CA ASP A 56 -7.66 1.83 2.01
C ASP A 56 -8.27 1.30 0.70
N MET A 57 -7.64 0.31 0.10
CA MET A 57 -8.09 -0.30 -1.14
C MET A 57 -9.25 -1.28 -0.91
N LEU A 58 -10.27 -1.19 -1.74
CA LEU A 58 -11.25 -2.26 -1.97
C LEU A 58 -10.91 -3.06 -3.22
N THR A 59 -10.69 -2.37 -4.35
CA THR A 59 -10.36 -2.98 -5.63
C THR A 59 -9.28 -2.20 -6.37
N MET A 60 -8.68 -2.85 -7.36
CA MET A 60 -7.66 -2.25 -8.21
C MET A 60 -7.97 -2.57 -9.67
N PRO A 61 -7.89 -1.58 -10.61
CA PRO A 61 -8.02 -1.83 -12.04
C PRO A 61 -6.98 -2.84 -12.53
N GLY A 62 -7.36 -3.67 -13.51
CA GLY A 62 -6.49 -4.74 -13.99
C GLY A 62 -5.12 -4.30 -14.49
N ALA A 63 -5.04 -3.13 -15.14
CA ALA A 63 -3.79 -2.58 -15.66
C ALA A 63 -2.79 -2.18 -14.58
N GLU A 64 -3.24 -1.86 -13.36
CA GLU A 64 -2.34 -1.44 -12.27
C GLU A 64 -1.49 -2.60 -11.73
N TYR A 65 -1.92 -3.86 -11.93
CA TYR A 65 -1.13 -5.02 -11.51
C TYR A 65 0.19 -5.14 -12.27
N ASP A 66 0.28 -4.63 -13.50
CA ASP A 66 1.52 -4.64 -14.28
C ASP A 66 2.59 -3.75 -13.64
N LEU A 67 2.16 -2.67 -12.98
CA LEU A 67 3.05 -1.77 -12.23
C LEU A 67 3.57 -2.38 -10.92
N LEU A 68 3.00 -3.49 -10.46
CA LEU A 68 3.37 -4.17 -9.21
C LEU A 68 4.22 -5.43 -9.43
N GLN A 69 4.68 -5.69 -10.64
CA GLN A 69 5.52 -6.84 -10.92
C GLN A 69 6.93 -6.68 -10.32
N GLY A 70 7.49 -7.79 -9.80
CA GLY A 70 8.86 -7.82 -9.30
C GLY A 70 9.09 -7.05 -8.00
N LEU A 71 8.08 -6.94 -7.15
CA LEU A 71 8.22 -6.36 -5.81
C LEU A 71 8.93 -7.33 -4.87
N ASP A 72 9.85 -6.80 -4.06
CA ASP A 72 10.38 -7.52 -2.90
C ASP A 72 9.41 -7.39 -1.71
N VAL A 73 8.79 -6.23 -1.53
CA VAL A 73 7.86 -5.95 -0.43
C VAL A 73 6.56 -5.32 -0.92
N LEU A 74 5.44 -5.85 -0.45
CA LEU A 74 4.11 -5.28 -0.62
C LEU A 74 3.51 -4.98 0.76
N VAL A 75 3.08 -3.74 0.97
CA VAL A 75 2.28 -3.33 2.13
C VAL A 75 0.88 -2.98 1.64
N MET A 76 -0.15 -3.63 2.16
CA MET A 76 -1.54 -3.31 1.80
C MET A 76 -2.53 -3.58 2.94
N ASN A 77 -3.74 -3.02 2.83
CA ASN A 77 -4.76 -3.20 3.85
C ASN A 77 -5.41 -4.58 3.79
N ALA A 78 -5.77 -5.10 4.97
CA ALA A 78 -6.68 -6.23 5.16
C ALA A 78 -7.56 -5.94 6.38
N LEU A 79 -8.76 -5.38 6.17
CA LEU A 79 -9.51 -4.76 7.25
C LEU A 79 -10.02 -5.76 8.29
N ARG A 80 -10.65 -6.87 7.85
CA ARG A 80 -11.31 -7.88 8.70
C ARG A 80 -11.65 -9.12 7.88
N PRO A 81 -12.03 -10.25 8.52
CA PRO A 81 -12.45 -11.46 7.80
C PRO A 81 -13.72 -11.26 6.94
N GLN A 82 -14.70 -10.46 7.44
CA GLN A 82 -15.98 -10.25 6.76
C GLN A 82 -15.88 -9.16 5.68
N PRO A 83 -16.71 -9.21 4.62
CA PRO A 83 -16.76 -8.19 3.59
C PRO A 83 -17.01 -6.79 4.13
N HIS A 84 -16.49 -5.80 3.40
CA HIS A 84 -16.66 -4.38 3.68
C HIS A 84 -16.91 -3.60 2.38
N ASN A 85 -17.64 -2.47 2.47
CA ASN A 85 -18.08 -1.73 1.27
C ASN A 85 -16.96 -0.90 0.61
N THR A 86 -15.88 -0.62 1.33
CA THR A 86 -14.82 0.29 0.88
C THR A 86 -13.42 -0.27 1.01
N HIS A 87 -13.22 -1.32 1.80
CA HIS A 87 -11.92 -1.96 2.06
C HIS A 87 -12.00 -3.44 1.74
N GLN A 88 -10.91 -4.00 1.26
CA GLN A 88 -10.81 -5.45 1.08
C GLN A 88 -10.81 -6.17 2.43
N ASN A 89 -11.51 -7.32 2.46
CA ASN A 89 -11.44 -8.24 3.58
C ASN A 89 -10.16 -9.09 3.50
N LEU A 90 -9.95 -9.97 4.49
CA LEU A 90 -8.75 -10.81 4.54
C LEU A 90 -8.62 -11.72 3.32
N LYS A 91 -9.73 -12.33 2.84
CA LYS A 91 -9.69 -13.21 1.67
C LYS A 91 -9.31 -12.45 0.41
N GLU A 92 -9.93 -11.30 0.17
CA GLU A 92 -9.63 -10.44 -0.98
C GLU A 92 -8.18 -9.93 -0.93
N ALA A 93 -7.67 -9.60 0.26
CA ALA A 93 -6.29 -9.21 0.44
C ALA A 93 -5.31 -10.37 0.13
N LEU A 94 -5.61 -11.58 0.56
CA LEU A 94 -4.81 -12.78 0.24
C LEU A 94 -4.82 -13.08 -1.27
N ASP A 95 -5.99 -12.99 -1.93
CA ASP A 95 -6.10 -13.20 -3.37
C ASP A 95 -5.25 -12.16 -4.15
N ASN A 96 -5.27 -10.89 -3.71
CA ASN A 96 -4.45 -9.83 -4.30
C ASN A 96 -2.96 -10.03 -4.03
N ALA A 97 -2.57 -10.42 -2.81
CA ALA A 97 -1.18 -10.75 -2.46
C ALA A 97 -0.63 -11.85 -3.36
N GLN A 98 -1.40 -12.92 -3.53
CA GLN A 98 -1.03 -14.03 -4.42
C GLN A 98 -0.90 -13.60 -5.88
N ARG A 99 -1.82 -12.77 -6.38
CA ARG A 99 -1.80 -12.27 -7.75
C ARG A 99 -0.61 -11.35 -8.03
N ILE A 100 -0.25 -10.49 -7.07
CA ILE A 100 0.90 -9.57 -7.18
C ILE A 100 2.21 -10.33 -7.06
N GLY A 101 2.30 -11.29 -6.15
CA GLY A 101 3.45 -12.19 -6.01
C GLY A 101 4.71 -11.49 -5.52
N ALA A 102 4.60 -10.56 -4.59
CA ALA A 102 5.76 -9.94 -3.93
C ALA A 102 6.54 -10.97 -3.09
N GLY A 103 7.82 -10.71 -2.86
CA GLY A 103 8.66 -11.55 -2.00
C GLY A 103 8.10 -11.70 -0.60
N GLU A 104 7.71 -10.56 0.00
CA GLU A 104 7.02 -10.52 1.31
C GLU A 104 5.84 -9.56 1.23
N THR A 105 4.72 -9.92 1.87
CA THR A 105 3.53 -9.07 1.96
C THR A 105 3.20 -8.79 3.42
N TYR A 106 2.94 -7.52 3.73
CA TYR A 106 2.57 -7.07 5.08
C TYR A 106 1.19 -6.42 5.05
N PHE A 107 0.26 -6.99 5.82
CA PHE A 107 -1.08 -6.44 5.97
C PHE A 107 -1.11 -5.38 7.07
N ILE A 108 -1.76 -4.26 6.76
CA ILE A 108 -1.99 -3.12 7.64
C ILE A 108 -3.50 -2.79 7.71
N HIS A 109 -3.86 -1.79 8.47
CA HIS A 109 -5.24 -1.28 8.54
C HIS A 109 -6.26 -2.32 9.03
N MET A 110 -5.82 -3.22 9.95
CA MET A 110 -6.68 -4.22 10.54
C MET A 110 -7.59 -3.60 11.60
N SER A 111 -8.85 -4.00 11.61
CA SER A 111 -9.76 -3.71 12.70
C SER A 111 -9.65 -4.77 13.82
N HIS A 112 -10.23 -4.49 14.99
CA HIS A 112 -10.28 -5.44 16.11
C HIS A 112 -11.00 -6.76 15.77
N HIS A 113 -11.80 -6.80 14.70
CA HIS A 113 -12.43 -8.04 14.22
C HIS A 113 -11.45 -9.03 13.59
N MET A 114 -10.20 -8.63 13.34
CA MET A 114 -9.15 -9.56 12.91
C MET A 114 -8.74 -10.53 14.02
N GLY A 115 -9.01 -10.19 15.28
CA GLY A 115 -8.61 -10.96 16.45
C GLY A 115 -7.25 -10.54 17.01
N LEU A 116 -6.68 -11.39 17.87
CA LEU A 116 -5.36 -11.16 18.43
C LEU A 116 -4.28 -11.43 17.37
N HIS A 117 -3.29 -10.57 17.29
CA HIS A 117 -2.20 -10.65 16.29
C HIS A 117 -1.56 -12.06 16.25
N ALA A 118 -1.18 -12.60 17.42
CA ALA A 118 -0.50 -13.89 17.48
C ALA A 118 -1.34 -15.08 16.96
N ASP A 119 -2.67 -14.99 17.05
CA ASP A 119 -3.56 -16.04 16.56
C ASP A 119 -3.86 -15.86 15.07
N ALA A 120 -4.10 -14.62 14.64
CA ALA A 120 -4.36 -14.29 13.24
C ALA A 120 -3.14 -14.56 12.36
N GLU A 121 -1.93 -14.22 12.81
CA GLU A 121 -0.67 -14.45 12.09
C GLU A 121 -0.46 -15.93 11.73
N ARG A 122 -0.83 -16.86 12.61
CA ARG A 122 -0.69 -18.30 12.37
C ARG A 122 -1.58 -18.84 11.23
N LEU A 123 -2.59 -18.09 10.84
CA LEU A 123 -3.53 -18.47 9.78
C LEU A 123 -3.09 -17.96 8.40
N LEU A 124 -2.04 -17.14 8.34
CA LEU A 124 -1.53 -16.58 7.10
C LEU A 124 -0.64 -17.60 6.36
N PRO A 125 -0.64 -17.57 5.01
CA PRO A 125 0.28 -18.37 4.23
C PRO A 125 1.73 -17.87 4.37
N PRO A 126 2.73 -18.67 3.98
CA PRO A 126 4.13 -18.23 3.95
C PRO A 126 4.28 -16.89 3.20
N HIS A 127 5.22 -16.04 3.64
CA HIS A 127 5.52 -14.73 3.05
C HIS A 127 4.39 -13.69 3.16
N VAL A 128 3.39 -13.94 4.00
CA VAL A 128 2.34 -12.97 4.31
C VAL A 128 2.28 -12.78 5.83
N HIS A 129 2.26 -11.53 6.27
CA HIS A 129 2.35 -11.15 7.67
C HIS A 129 1.35 -10.06 8.02
N PHE A 130 0.95 -9.98 9.28
CA PHE A 130 0.33 -8.77 9.82
C PHE A 130 1.42 -7.85 10.36
N ALA A 131 1.41 -6.60 9.92
CA ALA A 131 2.30 -5.59 10.49
C ALA A 131 1.90 -5.25 11.94
N TYR A 132 2.86 -4.78 12.72
CA TYR A 132 2.66 -4.31 14.09
C TYR A 132 3.50 -3.06 14.37
N ASP A 133 3.11 -2.30 15.39
CA ASP A 133 3.78 -1.07 15.76
C ASP A 133 5.25 -1.33 16.15
N GLY A 134 6.15 -0.60 15.50
CA GLY A 134 7.59 -0.77 15.68
C GLY A 134 8.26 -1.80 14.76
N MET A 135 7.50 -2.49 13.90
CA MET A 135 8.08 -3.38 12.88
C MET A 135 9.04 -2.58 11.97
N ARG A 136 10.17 -3.19 11.65
CA ARG A 136 11.16 -2.65 10.70
C ARG A 136 11.37 -3.64 9.58
N ILE A 137 11.31 -3.15 8.35
CA ILE A 137 11.53 -3.92 7.13
C ILE A 137 12.74 -3.30 6.43
N SER A 138 13.74 -4.11 6.11
CA SER A 138 14.90 -3.69 5.30
C SER A 138 14.62 -4.01 3.83
N LEU A 139 14.90 -3.04 2.96
CA LEU A 139 14.73 -3.15 1.50
C LEU A 139 16.08 -3.26 0.82
#